data_8b5feffd67646e39cc0e299c80a038f9
#
_entry.id   8b5feffd67646e39cc0e299c80a038f9
#
_cell.length_a   1.000
_cell.length_b   1.000
_cell.length_c   1.000
_cell.angle_alpha   90.00
_cell.angle_beta   90.00
_cell.angle_gamma   90.00
#
_symmetry.space_group_name_H-M   'P 1'
#
loop_
_entity.id
_entity.type
_entity.pdbx_description
1 polymer ?
#
loop_
_entity_poly.entity_id
_entity_poly.type
_entity_poly.pdbx_seq_one_letter_code
_entity_poly.pdbx_strand_id
1 'polypeptide(L)'
;MKKSTSFSVDLVPATALSYDRLTFLINQAYMNYYLPVWIDAAQFARMCVVEDIDLRKSVVALNEDTPVGIALLSLRGDTGWLSGVGVLASWRRQGIARRLIEYLQATAQAEALRTVRLEVLAQNEGGLALYQQLDFRWERDLLVLTLEPGTFEPLPLPPGIAPASPSVILASYTDFHDTRMPWQRQLPSFLHRQDELRGLALWEASRMVGYVLYQLQQGNHVVVDLAVDPAHSHRPQAARTLLTAMHSARPDMGGSTINLPTDDPLLPAFTGLHYRIWQRQHELVWEVED
;
A
#
# COMPACT_ATOMS: atom_id res chain seq x y z
N MET A 1 43.00 -11.61 -16.27
CA MET A 1 41.72 -11.52 -17.01
C MET A 1 40.66 -12.21 -16.19
N LYS A 2 39.79 -11.46 -15.48
CA LYS A 2 38.60 -12.02 -14.84
C LYS A 2 37.60 -12.36 -15.96
N LYS A 3 37.28 -13.64 -16.14
CA LYS A 3 36.19 -14.07 -17.01
C LYS A 3 34.92 -13.39 -16.47
N SER A 4 34.36 -12.46 -17.24
CA SER A 4 32.98 -11.98 -17.05
C SER A 4 32.09 -13.19 -17.35
N THR A 5 31.67 -13.90 -16.32
CA THR A 5 30.56 -14.85 -16.43
C THR A 5 29.33 -13.99 -16.66
N SER A 6 28.92 -13.85 -17.90
CA SER A 6 27.62 -13.30 -18.28
C SER A 6 26.56 -14.26 -17.73
N PHE A 7 26.00 -13.93 -16.57
CA PHE A 7 24.84 -14.66 -16.06
C PHE A 7 23.64 -14.31 -16.93
N SER A 8 23.14 -15.28 -17.67
CA SER A 8 21.86 -15.15 -18.36
C SER A 8 20.75 -15.48 -17.38
N VAL A 9 19.76 -14.58 -17.26
CA VAL A 9 18.50 -14.89 -16.57
C VAL A 9 17.39 -14.88 -17.60
N ASP A 10 16.49 -15.84 -17.51
CA ASP A 10 15.27 -15.89 -18.29
C ASP A 10 14.15 -15.19 -17.55
N LEU A 11 13.32 -14.43 -18.27
CA LEU A 11 12.14 -13.77 -17.72
C LEU A 11 10.91 -14.58 -18.08
N VAL A 12 10.16 -15.01 -17.08
CA VAL A 12 8.93 -15.79 -17.25
C VAL A 12 7.77 -15.14 -16.50
N PRO A 13 6.50 -15.30 -16.95
CA PRO A 13 5.35 -14.86 -16.17
C PRO A 13 5.37 -15.48 -14.76
N ALA A 14 4.93 -14.73 -13.75
CA ALA A 14 4.93 -15.22 -12.36
C ALA A 14 4.04 -16.47 -12.18
N THR A 15 3.07 -16.69 -13.04
CA THR A 15 2.25 -17.91 -13.09
C THR A 15 3.04 -19.20 -13.38
N ALA A 16 4.28 -19.10 -13.85
CA ALA A 16 5.16 -20.27 -14.03
C ALA A 16 5.59 -20.92 -12.69
N LEU A 17 5.40 -20.20 -11.57
CA LEU A 17 5.74 -20.70 -10.23
C LEU A 17 4.49 -20.86 -9.37
N SER A 18 4.53 -21.81 -8.42
CA SER A 18 3.51 -21.94 -7.38
C SER A 18 3.57 -20.78 -6.39
N TYR A 19 2.46 -20.53 -5.69
CA TYR A 19 2.42 -19.52 -4.61
C TYR A 19 3.51 -19.73 -3.57
N ASP A 20 3.81 -20.98 -3.18
CA ASP A 20 4.89 -21.30 -2.24
C ASP A 20 6.26 -20.86 -2.75
N ARG A 21 6.56 -21.11 -4.03
CA ARG A 21 7.82 -20.66 -4.63
C ARG A 21 7.91 -19.15 -4.75
N LEU A 22 6.80 -18.49 -5.09
CA LEU A 22 6.74 -17.02 -5.16
C LEU A 22 6.93 -16.39 -3.79
N THR A 23 6.24 -16.89 -2.76
CA THR A 23 6.39 -16.39 -1.37
C THR A 23 7.78 -16.63 -0.82
N PHE A 24 8.36 -17.81 -1.07
CA PHE A 24 9.76 -18.07 -0.70
C PHE A 24 10.70 -17.03 -1.33
N LEU A 25 10.55 -16.77 -2.64
CA LEU A 25 11.37 -15.77 -3.35
C LEU A 25 11.18 -14.37 -2.77
N ILE A 26 9.93 -13.94 -2.53
CA ILE A 26 9.62 -12.63 -1.93
C ILE A 26 10.29 -12.52 -0.56
N ASN A 27 10.05 -13.48 0.35
CA ASN A 27 10.62 -13.45 1.69
C ASN A 27 12.16 -13.40 1.67
N GLN A 28 12.79 -14.15 0.78
CA GLN A 28 14.26 -14.13 0.62
C GLN A 28 14.77 -12.80 0.03
N ALA A 29 14.06 -12.23 -0.95
CA ALA A 29 14.44 -10.97 -1.57
C ALA A 29 14.32 -9.77 -0.59
N TYR A 30 13.36 -9.84 0.34
CA TYR A 30 13.09 -8.79 1.33
C TYR A 30 13.69 -9.08 2.72
N MET A 31 14.41 -10.20 2.91
CA MET A 31 14.96 -10.62 4.22
C MET A 31 15.80 -9.53 4.91
N ASN A 32 16.55 -8.73 4.15
CA ASN A 32 17.38 -7.64 4.65
C ASN A 32 16.91 -6.27 4.14
N TYR A 33 15.61 -6.15 3.89
CA TYR A 33 15.03 -4.88 3.50
C TYR A 33 14.73 -4.01 4.74
N TYR A 34 14.55 -2.73 4.56
CA TYR A 34 14.28 -1.75 5.62
C TYR A 34 13.04 -2.07 6.44
N LEU A 35 12.08 -2.76 5.83
CA LEU A 35 10.89 -3.29 6.49
C LEU A 35 10.91 -4.80 6.38
N PRO A 36 10.81 -5.54 7.49
CA PRO A 36 10.72 -6.98 7.43
C PRO A 36 9.41 -7.39 6.75
N VAL A 37 9.54 -8.14 5.67
CA VAL A 37 8.42 -8.75 4.96
C VAL A 37 8.50 -10.25 5.17
N TRP A 38 7.44 -10.80 5.75
CA TRP A 38 7.28 -12.25 5.88
C TRP A 38 5.82 -12.60 5.64
N ILE A 39 5.55 -13.28 4.54
CA ILE A 39 4.22 -13.71 4.13
C ILE A 39 4.22 -15.19 3.80
N ASP A 40 3.11 -15.88 4.08
CA ASP A 40 2.86 -17.23 3.60
C ASP A 40 2.08 -17.23 2.28
N ALA A 41 1.88 -18.42 1.71
CA ALA A 41 1.21 -18.55 0.41
C ALA A 41 -0.26 -18.08 0.45
N ALA A 42 -0.97 -18.27 1.57
CA ALA A 42 -2.34 -17.83 1.72
C ALA A 42 -2.43 -16.29 1.82
N GLN A 43 -1.53 -15.67 2.59
CA GLN A 43 -1.40 -14.22 2.69
C GLN A 43 -1.04 -13.60 1.34
N PHE A 44 -0.13 -14.22 0.58
CA PHE A 44 0.21 -13.73 -0.76
C PHE A 44 -0.96 -13.87 -1.73
N ALA A 45 -1.67 -15.00 -1.72
CA ALA A 45 -2.88 -15.18 -2.52
C ALA A 45 -3.95 -14.13 -2.18
N ARG A 46 -4.12 -13.83 -0.88
CA ARG A 46 -5.02 -12.77 -0.43
C ARG A 46 -4.57 -11.39 -0.90
N MET A 47 -3.25 -11.09 -0.81
CA MET A 47 -2.68 -9.85 -1.31
C MET A 47 -2.92 -9.69 -2.83
N CYS A 48 -2.80 -10.75 -3.61
CA CYS A 48 -3.08 -10.71 -5.05
C CYS A 48 -4.53 -10.29 -5.33
N VAL A 49 -5.50 -10.77 -4.54
CA VAL A 49 -6.91 -10.37 -4.69
C VAL A 49 -7.13 -8.94 -4.22
N VAL A 50 -6.64 -8.57 -3.04
CA VAL A 50 -6.88 -7.25 -2.43
C VAL A 50 -6.27 -6.13 -3.25
N GLU A 51 -5.08 -6.35 -3.80
CA GLU A 51 -4.32 -5.32 -4.51
C GLU A 51 -4.38 -5.48 -6.04
N ASP A 52 -5.24 -6.38 -6.55
CA ASP A 52 -5.42 -6.63 -7.99
C ASP A 52 -4.12 -7.01 -8.72
N ILE A 53 -3.25 -7.81 -8.07
CA ILE A 53 -1.99 -8.29 -8.66
C ILE A 53 -2.31 -9.36 -9.71
N ASP A 54 -1.97 -9.09 -10.98
CA ASP A 54 -2.07 -10.08 -12.06
C ASP A 54 -0.75 -10.83 -12.22
N LEU A 55 -0.70 -12.08 -11.76
CA LEU A 55 0.49 -12.93 -11.88
C LEU A 55 0.83 -13.30 -13.34
N ARG A 56 -0.10 -13.20 -14.27
CA ARG A 56 0.16 -13.41 -15.71
C ARG A 56 0.93 -12.23 -16.32
N LYS A 57 0.75 -11.04 -15.72
CA LYS A 57 1.40 -9.78 -16.12
C LYS A 57 2.61 -9.44 -15.26
N SER A 58 2.77 -10.13 -14.13
CA SER A 58 3.93 -10.10 -13.25
C SER A 58 5.04 -11.02 -13.80
N VAL A 59 6.29 -10.77 -13.39
CA VAL A 59 7.45 -11.44 -13.98
C VAL A 59 8.40 -11.98 -12.91
N VAL A 60 9.01 -13.13 -13.18
CA VAL A 60 10.09 -13.74 -12.40
C VAL A 60 11.33 -13.89 -13.26
N ALA A 61 12.49 -13.57 -12.70
CA ALA A 61 13.79 -13.86 -13.29
C ALA A 61 14.29 -15.22 -12.79
N LEU A 62 14.60 -16.13 -13.71
CA LEU A 62 15.16 -17.44 -13.44
C LEU A 62 16.62 -17.49 -13.90
N ASN A 63 17.49 -18.03 -13.06
CA ASN A 63 18.79 -18.55 -13.49
C ASN A 63 18.65 -20.07 -13.58
N GLU A 64 18.58 -20.60 -14.80
CA GLU A 64 18.14 -21.98 -15.03
C GLU A 64 16.75 -22.19 -14.38
N ASP A 65 16.59 -23.12 -13.43
CA ASP A 65 15.32 -23.36 -12.73
C ASP A 65 15.20 -22.62 -11.39
N THR A 66 16.21 -21.80 -11.02
CA THR A 66 16.26 -21.12 -9.74
C THR A 66 15.71 -19.68 -9.87
N PRO A 67 14.61 -19.34 -9.16
CA PRO A 67 14.10 -17.98 -9.16
C PRO A 67 15.03 -17.06 -8.35
N VAL A 68 15.43 -15.94 -8.96
CA VAL A 68 16.43 -15.02 -8.40
C VAL A 68 15.90 -13.57 -8.29
N GLY A 69 14.77 -13.26 -8.90
CA GLY A 69 14.12 -11.96 -8.80
C GLY A 69 12.66 -12.02 -9.24
N ILE A 70 11.89 -11.05 -8.79
CA ILE A 70 10.44 -10.92 -9.05
C ILE A 70 10.06 -9.45 -9.19
N ALA A 71 9.11 -9.17 -10.07
CA ALA A 71 8.39 -7.90 -10.08
C ALA A 71 6.88 -8.18 -10.30
N LEU A 72 6.06 -7.51 -9.49
CA LEU A 72 4.62 -7.70 -9.43
C LEU A 72 3.90 -6.48 -10.01
N LEU A 73 2.91 -6.71 -10.86
CA LEU A 73 2.08 -5.70 -11.48
C LEU A 73 0.61 -5.88 -11.10
N SER A 74 0.02 -4.84 -10.57
CA SER A 74 -1.41 -4.72 -10.30
C SER A 74 -2.08 -3.86 -11.37
N LEU A 75 -3.35 -4.12 -11.70
CA LEU A 75 -4.06 -3.45 -12.78
C LEU A 75 -5.46 -3.00 -12.34
N ARG A 76 -5.80 -1.72 -12.57
CA ARG A 76 -7.14 -1.16 -12.36
C ARG A 76 -7.48 -0.21 -13.51
N GLY A 77 -8.40 -0.62 -14.40
CA GLY A 77 -8.73 0.16 -15.59
C GLY A 77 -7.49 0.41 -16.45
N ASP A 78 -7.17 1.67 -16.68
CA ASP A 78 -6.02 2.12 -17.47
C ASP A 78 -4.80 2.48 -16.60
N THR A 79 -4.79 2.09 -15.34
CA THR A 79 -3.69 2.36 -14.41
C THR A 79 -3.04 1.07 -13.89
N GLY A 80 -1.73 1.09 -13.74
CA GLY A 80 -0.94 0.02 -13.14
C GLY A 80 -0.28 0.45 -11.83
N TRP A 81 0.05 -0.53 -11.01
CA TRP A 81 0.86 -0.35 -9.82
C TRP A 81 1.93 -1.43 -9.75
N LEU A 82 3.19 -0.98 -9.65
CA LEU A 82 4.34 -1.85 -9.42
C LEU A 82 4.37 -2.20 -7.92
N SER A 83 3.64 -3.26 -7.55
CA SER A 83 3.35 -3.60 -6.16
C SER A 83 4.53 -4.21 -5.40
N GLY A 84 5.59 -4.61 -6.11
CA GLY A 84 6.82 -5.06 -5.50
C GLY A 84 7.88 -5.45 -6.51
N VAL A 85 9.14 -5.10 -6.21
CA VAL A 85 10.33 -5.55 -6.95
C VAL A 85 11.35 -6.09 -5.97
N GLY A 86 11.76 -7.32 -6.15
CA GLY A 86 12.75 -7.96 -5.30
C GLY A 86 13.78 -8.78 -6.08
N VAL A 87 15.05 -8.70 -5.67
CA VAL A 87 16.13 -9.53 -6.20
C VAL A 87 16.93 -10.10 -5.04
N LEU A 88 17.20 -11.40 -5.09
CA LEU A 88 18.01 -12.09 -4.07
C LEU A 88 19.34 -11.38 -3.86
N ALA A 89 19.80 -11.29 -2.62
CA ALA A 89 20.98 -10.51 -2.25
C ALA A 89 22.23 -10.88 -3.08
N SER A 90 22.47 -12.19 -3.30
CA SER A 90 23.58 -12.70 -4.11
C SER A 90 23.49 -12.35 -5.60
N TRP A 91 22.32 -11.91 -6.07
CA TRP A 91 22.04 -11.60 -7.48
C TRP A 91 21.85 -10.10 -7.74
N ARG A 92 21.99 -9.26 -6.71
CA ARG A 92 21.90 -7.79 -6.86
C ARG A 92 23.07 -7.23 -7.64
N ARG A 93 22.91 -6.00 -8.16
CA ARG A 93 23.93 -5.23 -8.93
C ARG A 93 24.35 -5.88 -10.26
N GLN A 94 23.53 -6.78 -10.79
CA GLN A 94 23.74 -7.47 -12.07
C GLN A 94 22.71 -7.05 -13.14
N GLY A 95 21.96 -5.96 -12.91
CA GLY A 95 20.95 -5.46 -13.86
C GLY A 95 19.60 -6.18 -13.83
N ILE A 96 19.42 -7.21 -12.95
CA ILE A 96 18.18 -8.02 -12.94
C ILE A 96 16.94 -7.15 -12.62
N ALA A 97 16.99 -6.29 -11.61
CA ALA A 97 15.86 -5.42 -11.27
C ALA A 97 15.47 -4.51 -12.44
N ARG A 98 16.44 -3.95 -13.16
CA ARG A 98 16.20 -3.16 -14.38
C ARG A 98 15.42 -3.96 -15.41
N ARG A 99 15.90 -5.17 -15.76
CA ARG A 99 15.23 -6.05 -16.73
C ARG A 99 13.82 -6.43 -16.33
N LEU A 100 13.57 -6.67 -15.03
CA LEU A 100 12.24 -6.95 -14.49
C LEU A 100 11.30 -5.75 -14.68
N ILE A 101 11.77 -4.53 -14.39
CA ILE A 101 10.96 -3.32 -14.52
C ILE A 101 10.71 -2.99 -16.00
N GLU A 102 11.73 -3.09 -16.87
CA GLU A 102 11.61 -2.91 -18.31
C GLU A 102 10.59 -3.90 -18.92
N TYR A 103 10.56 -5.15 -18.43
CA TYR A 103 9.53 -6.13 -18.81
C TYR A 103 8.12 -5.64 -18.42
N LEU A 104 7.96 -5.11 -17.19
CA LEU A 104 6.66 -4.60 -16.76
C LEU A 104 6.25 -3.32 -17.48
N GLN A 105 7.21 -2.46 -17.87
CA GLN A 105 6.92 -1.30 -18.72
C GLN A 105 6.41 -1.73 -20.11
N ALA A 106 7.08 -2.70 -20.75
CA ALA A 106 6.61 -3.27 -22.01
C ALA A 106 5.23 -3.95 -21.86
N THR A 107 4.99 -4.61 -20.72
CA THR A 107 3.66 -5.19 -20.42
C THR A 107 2.61 -4.10 -20.27
N ALA A 108 2.91 -3.01 -19.57
CA ALA A 108 2.00 -1.88 -19.38
C ALA A 108 1.62 -1.22 -20.71
N GLN A 109 2.58 -1.07 -21.63
CA GLN A 109 2.33 -0.59 -23.00
C GLN A 109 1.41 -1.55 -23.78
N ALA A 110 1.67 -2.86 -23.72
CA ALA A 110 0.85 -3.86 -24.37
C ALA A 110 -0.59 -3.93 -23.84
N GLU A 111 -0.79 -3.60 -22.56
CA GLU A 111 -2.10 -3.50 -21.91
C GLU A 111 -2.76 -2.12 -22.08
N ALA A 112 -2.16 -1.20 -22.84
CA ALA A 112 -2.62 0.16 -23.06
C ALA A 112 -2.89 0.94 -21.75
N LEU A 113 -2.08 0.72 -20.74
CA LEU A 113 -2.13 1.51 -19.51
C LEU A 113 -1.68 2.95 -19.80
N ARG A 114 -2.23 3.91 -19.08
CA ARG A 114 -1.80 5.31 -19.16
C ARG A 114 -0.68 5.63 -18.15
N THR A 115 -0.75 5.04 -16.98
CA THR A 115 0.23 5.31 -15.92
C THR A 115 0.55 4.04 -15.15
N VAL A 116 1.79 3.93 -14.69
CA VAL A 116 2.21 2.95 -13.68
C VAL A 116 2.81 3.70 -12.50
N ARG A 117 2.35 3.38 -11.28
CA ARG A 117 2.84 3.96 -10.04
C ARG A 117 3.57 2.95 -9.18
N LEU A 118 4.34 3.43 -8.26
CA LEU A 118 4.99 2.63 -7.22
C LEU A 118 5.27 3.50 -5.98
N GLU A 119 5.46 2.85 -4.84
CA GLU A 119 6.02 3.48 -3.66
C GLU A 119 7.41 2.92 -3.36
N VAL A 120 8.32 3.82 -3.00
CA VAL A 120 9.68 3.45 -2.57
C VAL A 120 10.01 4.16 -1.27
N LEU A 121 10.58 3.42 -0.31
CA LEU A 121 11.05 4.02 0.95
C LEU A 121 12.09 5.10 0.67
N ALA A 122 11.97 6.26 1.33
CA ALA A 122 12.84 7.42 1.11
C ALA A 122 14.33 7.09 1.33
N GLN A 123 14.64 6.15 2.23
CA GLN A 123 16.01 5.69 2.47
C GLN A 123 16.52 4.65 1.45
N ASN A 124 15.68 4.18 0.52
CA ASN A 124 16.10 3.23 -0.51
C ASN A 124 16.65 3.98 -1.74
N GLU A 125 17.79 4.66 -1.55
CA GLU A 125 18.45 5.45 -2.58
C GLU A 125 18.74 4.64 -3.86
N GLY A 126 19.13 3.37 -3.71
CA GLY A 126 19.42 2.50 -4.84
C GLY A 126 18.18 2.15 -5.69
N GLY A 127 17.04 1.94 -5.04
CA GLY A 127 15.76 1.77 -5.71
C GLY A 127 15.30 3.04 -6.38
N LEU A 128 15.36 4.17 -5.68
CA LEU A 128 14.99 5.48 -6.21
C LEU A 128 15.80 5.83 -7.48
N ALA A 129 17.13 5.68 -7.43
CA ALA A 129 18.00 5.94 -8.58
C ALA A 129 17.69 5.01 -9.77
N LEU A 130 17.31 3.74 -9.52
CA LEU A 130 16.92 2.80 -10.58
C LEU A 130 15.61 3.22 -11.22
N TYR A 131 14.57 3.55 -10.44
CA TYR A 131 13.28 3.99 -10.97
C TYR A 131 13.41 5.29 -11.78
N GLN A 132 14.18 6.26 -11.29
CA GLN A 132 14.45 7.51 -12.02
C GLN A 132 15.15 7.27 -13.38
N GLN A 133 16.08 6.30 -13.45
CA GLN A 133 16.73 5.89 -14.70
C GLN A 133 15.80 5.16 -15.67
N LEU A 134 14.63 4.75 -15.21
CA LEU A 134 13.56 4.11 -15.98
C LEU A 134 12.35 5.03 -16.13
N ASP A 135 12.60 6.36 -16.09
CA ASP A 135 11.65 7.44 -16.37
C ASP A 135 10.49 7.56 -15.39
N PHE A 136 10.56 6.89 -14.22
CA PHE A 136 9.64 7.17 -13.13
C PHE A 136 9.97 8.52 -12.51
N ARG A 137 8.96 9.38 -12.37
CA ARG A 137 9.07 10.72 -11.80
C ARG A 137 8.43 10.77 -10.41
N TRP A 138 8.97 11.59 -9.53
CA TRP A 138 8.37 11.86 -8.23
C TRP A 138 6.99 12.52 -8.41
N GLU A 139 5.99 12.01 -7.70
CA GLU A 139 4.64 12.57 -7.70
C GLU A 139 4.33 13.22 -6.35
N ARG A 140 4.54 12.52 -5.24
CA ARG A 140 4.33 13.04 -3.88
C ARG A 140 5.00 12.17 -2.82
N ASP A 141 4.97 12.64 -1.57
CA ASP A 141 5.44 11.88 -0.41
C ASP A 141 4.28 11.26 0.35
N LEU A 142 4.53 10.07 0.88
CA LEU A 142 3.59 9.30 1.69
C LEU A 142 4.22 8.98 3.05
N LEU A 143 3.36 8.90 4.07
CA LEU A 143 3.74 8.61 5.44
C LEU A 143 3.24 7.23 5.88
N VAL A 144 4.08 6.55 6.65
CA VAL A 144 3.66 5.47 7.53
C VAL A 144 3.69 6.00 8.95
N LEU A 145 2.55 6.00 9.61
CA LEU A 145 2.40 6.52 10.97
C LEU A 145 2.14 5.37 11.94
N THR A 146 2.66 5.52 13.16
CA THR A 146 2.43 4.56 14.26
C THR A 146 2.08 5.30 15.54
N LEU A 147 1.33 4.62 16.40
CA LEU A 147 0.96 5.07 17.72
C LEU A 147 1.22 3.94 18.72
N GLU A 148 1.90 4.25 19.82
CA GLU A 148 2.17 3.29 20.89
C GLU A 148 0.88 2.90 21.64
N PRO A 149 0.77 1.65 22.13
CA PRO A 149 -0.34 1.22 22.95
C PRO A 149 -0.47 2.01 24.26
N GLY A 150 -1.68 2.04 24.83
CA GLY A 150 -1.91 2.64 26.15
C GLY A 150 -1.92 4.17 26.15
N THR A 151 -2.06 4.81 25.00
CA THR A 151 -2.13 6.27 24.88
C THR A 151 -3.51 6.84 25.24
N PHE A 152 -4.55 6.00 25.25
CA PHE A 152 -5.94 6.40 25.44
C PHE A 152 -6.56 5.85 26.71
N GLU A 153 -7.52 6.59 27.25
CA GLU A 153 -8.43 6.12 28.29
C GLU A 153 -9.72 5.60 27.67
N PRO A 154 -10.37 4.60 28.31
CA PRO A 154 -11.71 4.16 27.89
C PRO A 154 -12.71 5.29 28.03
N LEU A 155 -13.33 5.68 26.94
CA LEU A 155 -14.36 6.72 26.92
C LEU A 155 -15.62 6.20 26.19
N PRO A 156 -16.82 6.62 26.60
CA PRO A 156 -18.02 6.35 25.84
C PRO A 156 -17.92 7.00 24.47
N LEU A 157 -18.61 6.42 23.47
CA LEU A 157 -18.67 7.02 22.14
C LEU A 157 -19.24 8.44 22.22
N PRO A 158 -18.57 9.42 21.60
CA PRO A 158 -19.11 10.78 21.52
C PRO A 158 -20.47 10.81 20.82
N PRO A 159 -21.34 11.80 21.13
CA PRO A 159 -22.60 11.99 20.43
C PRO A 159 -22.37 12.08 18.90
N GLY A 160 -23.24 11.45 18.14
CA GLY A 160 -23.16 11.39 16.70
C GLY A 160 -22.24 10.31 16.14
N ILE A 161 -21.38 9.69 16.93
CA ILE A 161 -20.57 8.56 16.48
C ILE A 161 -21.26 7.23 16.79
N ALA A 162 -21.35 6.38 15.77
CA ALA A 162 -21.90 5.04 15.87
C ALA A 162 -21.10 4.05 15.01
N PRO A 163 -21.11 2.74 15.39
CA PRO A 163 -20.65 1.70 14.48
C PRO A 163 -21.44 1.73 13.17
N ALA A 164 -20.73 1.59 12.06
CA ALA A 164 -21.31 1.50 10.73
C ALA A 164 -20.69 0.35 9.96
N SER A 165 -21.50 -0.36 9.16
CA SER A 165 -20.97 -1.44 8.35
C SER A 165 -20.04 -0.87 7.26
N PRO A 166 -18.93 -1.58 6.93
CA PRO A 166 -18.06 -1.16 5.85
C PRO A 166 -18.80 -0.91 4.54
N SER A 167 -19.81 -1.71 4.21
CA SER A 167 -20.63 -1.55 2.99
C SER A 167 -21.37 -0.19 2.94
N VAL A 168 -21.90 0.28 4.06
CA VAL A 168 -22.55 1.60 4.15
C VAL A 168 -21.54 2.72 3.97
N ILE A 169 -20.37 2.60 4.60
CA ILE A 169 -19.29 3.59 4.48
C ILE A 169 -18.77 3.64 3.05
N LEU A 170 -18.46 2.49 2.45
CA LEU A 170 -17.87 2.40 1.11
C LEU A 170 -18.83 2.87 0.00
N ALA A 171 -20.14 2.81 0.24
CA ALA A 171 -21.12 3.38 -0.69
C ALA A 171 -20.99 4.91 -0.87
N SER A 172 -20.42 5.59 0.13
CA SER A 172 -20.16 7.04 0.10
C SER A 172 -18.69 7.39 -0.12
N TYR A 173 -17.82 6.43 -0.44
CA TYR A 173 -16.37 6.65 -0.54
C TYR A 173 -16.01 7.81 -1.46
N THR A 174 -16.60 7.87 -2.67
CA THR A 174 -16.29 8.90 -3.67
C THR A 174 -16.73 10.30 -3.24
N ASP A 175 -17.74 10.42 -2.37
CA ASP A 175 -18.24 11.71 -1.88
C ASP A 175 -17.27 12.34 -0.86
N PHE A 176 -16.38 11.53 -0.26
CA PHE A 176 -15.46 11.96 0.79
C PHE A 176 -14.02 12.15 0.29
N HIS A 177 -13.71 11.69 -0.93
CA HIS A 177 -12.38 11.78 -1.52
C HIS A 177 -12.42 12.66 -2.78
N ASP A 178 -11.84 13.83 -2.69
CA ASP A 178 -11.72 14.82 -3.76
C ASP A 178 -10.38 14.76 -4.51
N THR A 179 -9.48 13.89 -4.05
CA THR A 179 -8.15 13.66 -4.65
C THR A 179 -7.88 12.17 -4.87
N ARG A 180 -6.94 11.87 -5.77
CA ARG A 180 -6.52 10.49 -6.00
C ARG A 180 -5.82 9.92 -4.75
N MET A 181 -6.35 8.83 -4.24
CA MET A 181 -5.74 8.09 -3.14
C MET A 181 -4.64 7.13 -3.65
N PRO A 182 -3.58 6.83 -2.85
CA PRO A 182 -2.62 5.78 -3.16
C PRO A 182 -3.32 4.43 -3.36
N TRP A 183 -2.68 3.52 -4.10
CA TRP A 183 -3.32 2.27 -4.56
C TRP A 183 -4.06 1.49 -3.47
N GLN A 184 -3.40 1.27 -2.32
CA GLN A 184 -3.95 0.50 -1.21
C GLN A 184 -5.07 1.22 -0.44
N ARG A 185 -5.26 2.52 -0.69
CA ARG A 185 -6.30 3.36 -0.10
C ARG A 185 -7.44 3.69 -1.09
N GLN A 186 -7.48 3.02 -2.23
CA GLN A 186 -8.54 3.15 -3.21
C GLN A 186 -9.70 2.21 -2.90
N LEU A 187 -10.90 2.58 -3.36
CA LEU A 187 -12.14 1.82 -3.15
C LEU A 187 -12.04 0.32 -3.51
N PRO A 188 -11.42 -0.10 -4.65
CA PRO A 188 -11.29 -1.52 -4.95
C PRO A 188 -10.59 -2.34 -3.85
N SER A 189 -9.47 -1.87 -3.30
CA SER A 189 -8.78 -2.55 -2.19
C SER A 189 -9.70 -2.75 -0.98
N PHE A 190 -10.56 -1.79 -0.68
CA PHE A 190 -11.51 -1.89 0.44
C PHE A 190 -12.67 -2.84 0.14
N LEU A 191 -13.20 -2.84 -1.08
CA LEU A 191 -14.26 -3.75 -1.49
C LEU A 191 -13.80 -5.21 -1.44
N HIS A 192 -12.55 -5.49 -1.84
CA HIS A 192 -11.98 -6.84 -1.81
C HIS A 192 -11.76 -7.38 -0.39
N ARG A 193 -11.69 -6.53 0.64
CA ARG A 193 -11.47 -6.91 2.04
C ARG A 193 -12.51 -6.37 3.02
N GLN A 194 -13.70 -6.00 2.54
CA GLN A 194 -14.70 -5.33 3.37
C GLN A 194 -15.16 -6.17 4.57
N ASP A 195 -15.10 -7.50 4.48
CA ASP A 195 -15.40 -8.46 5.54
C ASP A 195 -14.36 -8.45 6.68
N GLU A 196 -13.15 -7.96 6.43
CA GLU A 196 -12.08 -7.80 7.42
C GLU A 196 -12.12 -6.44 8.11
N LEU A 197 -12.90 -5.49 7.56
CA LEU A 197 -12.94 -4.12 8.03
C LEU A 197 -13.97 -3.92 9.15
N ARG A 198 -13.70 -2.91 9.97
CA ARG A 198 -14.64 -2.33 10.94
C ARG A 198 -14.79 -0.85 10.65
N GLY A 199 -15.94 -0.29 10.96
CA GLY A 199 -16.22 1.11 10.71
C GLY A 199 -16.88 1.81 11.89
N LEU A 200 -16.48 3.07 12.08
CA LEU A 200 -17.25 4.06 12.84
C LEU A 200 -17.59 5.21 11.91
N ALA A 201 -18.80 5.72 12.02
CA ALA A 201 -19.25 6.88 11.26
C ALA A 201 -19.72 8.00 12.20
N LEU A 202 -19.43 9.23 11.80
CA LEU A 202 -19.92 10.45 12.43
C LEU A 202 -21.15 10.93 11.65
N TRP A 203 -22.26 11.14 12.39
CA TRP A 203 -23.54 11.53 11.86
C TRP A 203 -23.95 12.90 12.40
N GLU A 204 -24.37 13.80 11.51
CA GLU A 204 -24.97 15.08 11.82
C GLU A 204 -26.31 15.19 11.08
N ALA A 205 -27.39 15.51 11.78
CA ALA A 205 -28.71 15.63 11.22
C ALA A 205 -29.10 14.44 10.28
N SER A 206 -28.79 13.21 10.72
CA SER A 206 -29.02 11.96 9.97
C SER A 206 -28.21 11.79 8.69
N ARG A 207 -27.21 12.65 8.41
CA ARG A 207 -26.25 12.51 7.32
C ARG A 207 -24.89 12.08 7.86
N MET A 208 -24.26 11.11 7.21
CA MET A 208 -22.87 10.78 7.50
C MET A 208 -21.98 11.93 7.02
N VAL A 209 -21.14 12.48 7.92
CA VAL A 209 -20.21 13.56 7.65
C VAL A 209 -18.76 13.16 7.76
N GLY A 210 -18.48 11.95 8.23
CA GLY A 210 -17.15 11.39 8.30
C GLY A 210 -17.17 9.95 8.77
N TYR A 211 -16.06 9.26 8.55
CA TYR A 211 -15.90 7.87 8.99
C TYR A 211 -14.43 7.51 9.22
N VAL A 212 -14.21 6.42 9.95
CA VAL A 212 -12.95 5.70 10.00
C VAL A 212 -13.19 4.21 9.68
N LEU A 213 -12.40 3.67 8.74
CA LEU A 213 -12.31 2.24 8.45
C LEU A 213 -10.99 1.70 8.98
N TYR A 214 -11.04 0.58 9.69
CA TYR A 214 -9.87 0.00 10.32
C TYR A 214 -9.97 -1.52 10.44
N GLN A 215 -8.81 -2.16 10.62
CA GLN A 215 -8.66 -3.56 10.98
C GLN A 215 -8.06 -3.68 12.38
N LEU A 216 -8.29 -4.80 13.06
CA LEU A 216 -7.59 -5.16 14.30
C LEU A 216 -6.55 -6.23 13.97
N GLN A 217 -5.28 -5.89 14.05
CA GLN A 217 -4.17 -6.80 13.72
C GLN A 217 -3.08 -6.71 14.78
N GLN A 218 -2.68 -7.85 15.34
CA GLN A 218 -1.50 -7.98 16.22
C GLN A 218 -1.41 -6.90 17.32
N GLY A 219 -2.52 -6.59 17.98
CA GLY A 219 -2.56 -5.57 19.03
C GLY A 219 -2.59 -4.11 18.53
N ASN A 220 -2.87 -3.89 17.25
CA ASN A 220 -2.99 -2.57 16.66
C ASN A 220 -4.33 -2.34 15.96
N HIS A 221 -4.80 -1.09 16.01
CA HIS A 221 -5.75 -0.55 15.06
C HIS A 221 -5.01 -0.16 13.79
N VAL A 222 -5.21 -0.89 12.70
CA VAL A 222 -4.68 -0.50 11.39
C VAL A 222 -5.74 0.36 10.70
N VAL A 223 -5.55 1.68 10.72
CA VAL A 223 -6.45 2.63 10.04
C VAL A 223 -6.19 2.53 8.55
N VAL A 224 -7.14 1.94 7.83
CA VAL A 224 -7.04 1.77 6.37
C VAL A 224 -7.58 2.98 5.64
N ASP A 225 -8.60 3.64 6.21
CA ASP A 225 -9.12 4.90 5.69
C ASP A 225 -9.75 5.77 6.79
N LEU A 226 -9.62 7.06 6.63
CA LEU A 226 -10.22 8.09 7.47
C LEU A 226 -10.64 9.22 6.54
N ALA A 227 -11.92 9.53 6.52
CA ALA A 227 -12.42 10.59 5.67
C ALA A 227 -13.49 11.43 6.38
N VAL A 228 -13.54 12.70 6.01
CA VAL A 228 -14.54 13.68 6.45
C VAL A 228 -14.98 14.47 5.23
N ASP A 229 -16.27 14.70 5.10
CA ASP A 229 -16.87 15.46 4.02
C ASP A 229 -16.02 16.70 3.68
N PRO A 230 -15.58 16.86 2.44
CA PRO A 230 -14.78 18.02 2.01
C PRO A 230 -15.42 19.37 2.34
N ALA A 231 -16.75 19.44 2.40
CA ALA A 231 -17.50 20.65 2.75
C ALA A 231 -17.64 20.89 4.26
N HIS A 232 -17.20 19.93 5.11
CA HIS A 232 -17.30 20.08 6.56
C HIS A 232 -16.31 21.12 7.10
N SER A 233 -16.81 22.11 7.87
CA SER A 233 -16.03 23.28 8.31
C SER A 233 -14.88 22.95 9.28
N HIS A 234 -14.94 21.80 9.99
CA HIS A 234 -13.98 21.38 11.02
C HIS A 234 -13.44 19.98 10.75
N ARG A 235 -12.99 19.70 9.52
CA ARG A 235 -12.51 18.37 9.08
C ARG A 235 -11.49 17.74 10.05
N PRO A 236 -10.37 18.39 10.43
CA PRO A 236 -9.40 17.78 11.33
C PRO A 236 -9.95 17.45 12.72
N GLN A 237 -10.89 18.26 13.24
CA GLN A 237 -11.51 18.01 14.53
C GLN A 237 -12.47 16.81 14.45
N ALA A 238 -13.28 16.71 13.43
CA ALA A 238 -14.18 15.57 13.19
C ALA A 238 -13.39 14.26 13.04
N ALA A 239 -12.31 14.29 12.24
CA ALA A 239 -11.39 13.17 12.07
C ALA A 239 -10.74 12.75 13.40
N ARG A 240 -10.27 13.73 14.19
CA ARG A 240 -9.70 13.47 15.51
C ARG A 240 -10.72 12.81 16.46
N THR A 241 -11.98 13.24 16.42
CA THR A 241 -13.04 12.65 17.26
C THR A 241 -13.32 11.20 16.85
N LEU A 242 -13.32 10.87 15.54
CA LEU A 242 -13.46 9.50 15.04
C LEU A 242 -12.28 8.60 15.49
N LEU A 243 -11.05 9.06 15.34
CA LEU A 243 -9.86 8.32 15.79
C LEU A 243 -9.87 8.10 17.31
N THR A 244 -10.23 9.14 18.10
CA THR A 244 -10.36 9.02 19.55
C THR A 244 -11.40 7.98 19.94
N ALA A 245 -12.57 8.00 19.29
CA ALA A 245 -13.63 7.03 19.55
C ALA A 245 -13.19 5.58 19.23
N MET A 246 -12.48 5.40 18.12
CA MET A 246 -11.93 4.10 17.72
C MET A 246 -10.94 3.57 18.78
N HIS A 247 -9.97 4.40 19.21
CA HIS A 247 -8.97 4.00 20.18
C HIS A 247 -9.56 3.80 21.59
N SER A 248 -10.50 4.63 22.00
CA SER A 248 -11.15 4.49 23.30
C SER A 248 -11.93 3.18 23.47
N ALA A 249 -12.37 2.56 22.38
CA ALA A 249 -13.00 1.24 22.41
C ALA A 249 -12.03 0.10 22.78
N ARG A 250 -10.76 0.26 22.47
CA ARG A 250 -9.66 -0.69 22.78
C ARG A 250 -8.37 0.09 23.07
N PRO A 251 -8.28 0.73 24.26
CA PRO A 251 -7.17 1.60 24.63
C PRO A 251 -5.86 0.85 24.85
N ASP A 252 -5.92 -0.47 25.03
CA ASP A 252 -4.79 -1.38 25.13
C ASP A 252 -4.04 -1.57 23.80
N MET A 253 -4.63 -1.14 22.68
CA MET A 253 -4.07 -1.33 21.35
C MET A 253 -3.34 -0.08 20.86
N GLY A 254 -2.24 -0.30 20.13
CA GLY A 254 -1.59 0.75 19.36
C GLY A 254 -2.36 1.14 18.09
N GLY A 255 -1.73 1.96 17.26
CA GLY A 255 -2.31 2.38 15.99
C GLY A 255 -1.27 2.43 14.87
N SER A 256 -1.71 2.21 13.65
CA SER A 256 -0.90 2.45 12.45
C SER A 256 -1.75 2.87 11.28
N THR A 257 -1.15 3.58 10.33
CA THR A 257 -1.70 3.81 8.99
C THR A 257 -0.55 3.86 7.99
N ILE A 258 -0.80 3.40 6.78
CA ILE A 258 0.20 3.40 5.70
C ILE A 258 -0.25 4.29 4.55
N ASN A 259 0.72 4.75 3.78
CA ASN A 259 0.49 5.50 2.54
C ASN A 259 -0.45 6.71 2.72
N LEU A 260 -0.31 7.43 3.86
CA LEU A 260 -1.02 8.70 4.06
C LEU A 260 -0.25 9.81 3.34
N PRO A 261 -0.86 10.53 2.38
CA PRO A 261 -0.21 11.67 1.72
C PRO A 261 0.24 12.73 2.73
N THR A 262 1.40 13.36 2.48
CA THR A 262 1.92 14.43 3.37
C THR A 262 1.06 15.68 3.35
N ASP A 263 0.29 15.87 2.28
CA ASP A 263 -0.65 16.98 2.08
C ASP A 263 -2.10 16.62 2.44
N ASP A 264 -2.33 15.43 3.02
CA ASP A 264 -3.67 15.02 3.46
C ASP A 264 -4.20 16.01 4.52
N PRO A 265 -5.37 16.63 4.29
CA PRO A 265 -5.95 17.62 5.21
C PRO A 265 -6.29 17.03 6.59
N LEU A 266 -6.35 15.71 6.73
CA LEU A 266 -6.63 15.02 7.98
C LEU A 266 -5.36 14.58 8.75
N LEU A 267 -4.15 14.77 8.18
CA LEU A 267 -2.88 14.50 8.87
C LEU A 267 -2.80 15.17 10.27
N PRO A 268 -3.30 16.41 10.49
CA PRO A 268 -3.34 17.01 11.83
C PRO A 268 -4.15 16.23 12.87
N ALA A 269 -5.14 15.43 12.46
CA ALA A 269 -5.89 14.58 13.38
C ALA A 269 -5.02 13.44 13.95
N PHE A 270 -4.20 12.82 13.12
CA PHE A 270 -3.25 11.79 13.54
C PHE A 270 -2.16 12.36 14.46
N THR A 271 -1.48 13.44 14.03
CA THR A 271 -0.39 14.05 14.82
C THR A 271 -0.89 14.63 16.12
N GLY A 272 -2.11 15.17 16.18
CA GLY A 272 -2.77 15.65 17.38
C GLY A 272 -3.15 14.53 18.36
N LEU A 273 -3.11 13.28 17.96
CA LEU A 273 -3.29 12.09 18.80
C LEU A 273 -1.98 11.32 19.02
N HIS A 274 -0.84 12.00 18.84
CA HIS A 274 0.50 11.48 19.08
C HIS A 274 0.96 10.36 18.13
N TYR A 275 0.31 10.17 17.00
CA TYR A 275 0.89 9.35 15.95
C TYR A 275 2.21 9.95 15.49
N ARG A 276 3.21 9.09 15.35
CA ARG A 276 4.56 9.47 14.93
C ARG A 276 4.87 8.92 13.54
N ILE A 277 5.65 9.67 12.77
CA ILE A 277 6.16 9.18 11.49
C ILE A 277 7.16 8.07 11.77
N TRP A 278 6.83 6.86 11.33
CA TRP A 278 7.73 5.72 11.38
C TRP A 278 8.57 5.60 10.11
N GLN A 279 7.93 5.80 8.94
CA GLN A 279 8.61 5.76 7.63
C GLN A 279 8.05 6.84 6.70
N ARG A 280 8.90 7.23 5.73
CA ARG A 280 8.52 8.06 4.59
C ARG A 280 8.74 7.26 3.31
N GLN A 281 7.85 7.45 2.35
CA GLN A 281 7.93 6.85 1.02
C GLN A 281 7.76 7.95 -0.03
N HIS A 282 8.36 7.74 -1.18
CA HIS A 282 8.06 8.51 -2.38
C HIS A 282 7.10 7.72 -3.25
N GLU A 283 5.98 8.30 -3.63
CA GLU A 283 5.15 7.78 -4.71
C GLU A 283 5.72 8.32 -6.02
N LEU A 284 6.07 7.40 -6.91
CA LEU A 284 6.58 7.71 -8.24
C LEU A 284 5.57 7.29 -9.29
N VAL A 285 5.56 8.00 -10.42
CA VAL A 285 4.72 7.70 -11.58
C VAL A 285 5.56 7.63 -12.85
N TRP A 286 5.25 6.65 -13.66
CA TRP A 286 5.69 6.56 -15.05
C TRP A 286 4.46 6.70 -15.96
N GLU A 287 4.49 7.69 -16.85
CA GLU A 287 3.49 7.89 -17.87
C GLU A 287 3.85 7.01 -19.06
N VAL A 288 2.91 6.15 -19.47
CA VAL A 288 3.12 5.23 -20.58
C VAL A 288 3.02 6.03 -21.87
N GLU A 289 4.10 6.05 -22.63
CA GLU A 289 4.12 6.69 -23.96
C GLU A 289 3.40 5.80 -24.97
N ASP A 290 2.65 6.42 -25.89
CA ASP A 290 1.90 5.77 -26.99
C ASP A 290 2.84 5.00 -27.94
#